data_651b19cee4de0379694a53fcf88eefdb
#
_entry.id   651b19cee4de0379694a53fcf88eefdb
#
_cell.length_a   1.000
_cell.length_b   1.000
_cell.length_c   1.000
_cell.angle_alpha   90.00
_cell.angle_beta   90.00
_cell.angle_gamma   90.00
#
_symmetry.space_group_name_H-M   'P 1'
#
loop_
_entity.id
_entity.type
_entity.pdbx_description
1 polymer ?
#
loop_
_entity_poly.entity_id
_entity_poly.type
_entity_poly.pdbx_seq_one_letter_code
_entity_poly.pdbx_strand_id
1 'polypeptide(L)'
;MTAIRNLTRGFSVVASLIAVAVAAPAAAEDLVIDNVTLVDGTGQPEQRAMSVGVDKGRITFVTPTSVAPRVPGRHLDGSGRYLMPGLMDVHIHLKGARGGNGKEISAKDAHDAGTAALASYLYSGVTTIYDAGNKADHILGLRAEERAGKILSPHIFATGNLITYPGSHGSEMAVTISSWPQDKEKLLRYLDEQKPDIVKLTLEEHGWGTRPLIPLLPTDLMQDIILEVNRHGIRTTAHTSSELRATEAIFAGVDSLAHPVIQGPITDDFARLMGAKKVPMATTLTIGEGYSRLVEHPEYLDQPLYQASLTPAEIRQMKTETLPAWKARGWTWWMKLMTPIAQENLRKVHAAGGIIAIGTDQTIGPAVHREMELLQAVGIPAADIVTIATLNGARHLGKEKDMGSIEPGKVADMVLLNADPTADVNNMKQIYWVMKSGQLIDEDKLPLAGGPRPLRRDRR
;
A
#
# COMPACT_ATOMS: atom_id res chain seq x y z
N MET A 1 -13.90 -97.50 14.59
CA MET A 1 -12.68 -96.69 14.61
C MET A 1 -13.07 -95.25 14.81
N THR A 2 -12.97 -94.78 16.04
CA THR A 2 -13.63 -93.59 16.56
C THR A 2 -12.59 -92.51 16.66
N ALA A 3 -12.82 -91.32 16.02
CA ALA A 3 -11.97 -90.17 16.12
C ALA A 3 -12.48 -89.16 17.16
N ILE A 4 -11.69 -88.87 18.16
CA ILE A 4 -11.97 -87.95 19.24
C ILE A 4 -11.66 -86.49 18.76
N ARG A 5 -12.66 -85.61 18.83
CA ARG A 5 -12.49 -84.15 18.60
C ARG A 5 -12.17 -83.46 19.93
N ASN A 6 -11.00 -82.87 20.03
CA ASN A 6 -10.64 -81.94 21.11
C ASN A 6 -11.10 -80.53 20.77
N LEU A 7 -11.97 -79.95 21.60
CA LEU A 7 -12.31 -78.53 21.60
C LEU A 7 -11.37 -77.78 22.54
N THR A 8 -10.53 -76.95 22.02
CA THR A 8 -9.79 -75.94 22.78
C THR A 8 -10.55 -74.59 22.73
N ARG A 9 -11.07 -74.15 23.85
CA ARG A 9 -11.66 -72.82 24.01
C ARG A 9 -10.52 -71.81 24.20
N GLY A 10 -10.31 -70.92 23.21
CA GLY A 10 -9.44 -69.75 23.32
C GLY A 10 -10.15 -68.62 24.02
N PHE A 11 -9.64 -68.15 25.13
CA PHE A 11 -10.02 -66.90 25.79
C PHE A 11 -9.29 -65.74 25.08
N SER A 12 -10.01 -64.89 24.37
CA SER A 12 -9.51 -63.63 23.83
C SER A 12 -9.61 -62.57 24.91
N VAL A 13 -8.48 -62.12 25.47
CA VAL A 13 -8.40 -60.94 26.31
C VAL A 13 -8.30 -59.71 25.40
N VAL A 14 -9.38 -58.93 25.30
CA VAL A 14 -9.35 -57.63 24.64
C VAL A 14 -8.71 -56.62 25.59
N ALA A 15 -7.45 -56.29 25.38
CA ALA A 15 -6.77 -55.19 26.08
C ALA A 15 -7.21 -53.87 25.43
N SER A 16 -8.08 -53.12 26.07
CA SER A 16 -8.41 -51.76 25.69
C SER A 16 -7.24 -50.83 26.03
N LEU A 17 -6.47 -50.43 25.01
CA LEU A 17 -5.51 -49.34 25.10
C LEU A 17 -6.25 -48.02 25.18
N ILE A 18 -6.34 -47.43 26.37
CA ILE A 18 -6.76 -46.02 26.56
C ILE A 18 -5.57 -45.17 26.09
N ALA A 19 -5.67 -44.63 24.89
CA ALA A 19 -4.74 -43.62 24.42
C ALA A 19 -5.03 -42.33 25.21
N VAL A 20 -4.20 -42.03 26.19
CA VAL A 20 -4.14 -40.71 26.83
C VAL A 20 -3.53 -39.77 25.79
N ALA A 21 -4.33 -38.98 25.15
CA ALA A 21 -3.86 -37.87 24.32
C ALA A 21 -3.17 -36.85 25.24
N VAL A 22 -1.83 -36.94 25.32
CA VAL A 22 -1.01 -35.87 25.92
C VAL A 22 -1.18 -34.67 24.98
N ALA A 23 -1.95 -33.66 25.42
CA ALA A 23 -2.02 -32.39 24.71
C ALA A 23 -0.58 -31.84 24.62
N ALA A 24 -0.10 -31.65 23.39
CA ALA A 24 1.15 -30.95 23.17
C ALA A 24 1.07 -29.58 23.86
N PRO A 25 2.13 -29.12 24.55
CA PRO A 25 2.11 -27.77 25.11
C PRO A 25 1.81 -26.79 23.98
N ALA A 26 0.86 -25.86 24.19
CA ALA A 26 0.56 -24.80 23.25
C ALA A 26 1.88 -24.09 22.92
N ALA A 27 2.16 -23.88 21.63
CA ALA A 27 3.31 -23.12 21.20
C ALA A 27 3.28 -21.73 21.83
N ALA A 28 4.43 -21.21 22.24
CA ALA A 28 4.51 -19.85 22.76
C ALA A 28 4.26 -18.88 21.61
N GLU A 29 3.42 -17.88 21.86
CA GLU A 29 3.22 -16.76 20.95
C GLU A 29 4.20 -15.65 21.31
N ASP A 30 4.75 -14.95 20.29
CA ASP A 30 5.58 -13.77 20.55
C ASP A 30 4.74 -12.67 21.22
N LEU A 31 3.46 -12.56 20.81
CA LEU A 31 2.54 -11.54 21.27
C LEU A 31 1.08 -11.99 21.11
N VAL A 32 0.24 -11.63 22.08
CA VAL A 32 -1.22 -11.70 21.96
C VAL A 32 -1.79 -10.30 22.22
N ILE A 33 -2.69 -9.84 21.35
CA ILE A 33 -3.41 -8.60 21.50
C ILE A 33 -4.83 -8.95 21.92
N ASP A 34 -5.23 -8.56 23.13
CA ASP A 34 -6.50 -8.96 23.74
C ASP A 34 -7.51 -7.81 23.77
N ASN A 35 -8.80 -8.17 23.80
CA ASN A 35 -9.94 -7.27 24.05
C ASN A 35 -10.11 -6.12 23.05
N VAL A 36 -9.66 -6.28 21.82
CA VAL A 36 -9.81 -5.25 20.78
C VAL A 36 -11.19 -5.29 20.13
N THR A 37 -11.64 -4.15 19.59
CA THR A 37 -12.62 -4.12 18.51
C THR A 37 -11.84 -4.33 17.20
N LEU A 38 -12.08 -5.44 16.54
CA LEU A 38 -11.38 -5.82 15.31
C LEU A 38 -12.11 -5.28 14.09
N VAL A 39 -11.41 -4.55 13.23
CA VAL A 39 -11.78 -4.18 11.87
C VAL A 39 -10.80 -4.89 10.94
N ASP A 40 -11.15 -6.07 10.45
CA ASP A 40 -10.22 -7.02 9.82
C ASP A 40 -9.73 -6.61 8.42
N GLY A 41 -10.28 -5.56 7.83
CA GLY A 41 -9.92 -5.06 6.50
C GLY A 41 -10.63 -5.78 5.34
N THR A 42 -11.45 -6.80 5.61
CA THR A 42 -12.16 -7.56 4.56
C THR A 42 -13.48 -6.93 4.09
N GLY A 43 -13.92 -5.88 4.77
CA GLY A 43 -15.24 -5.25 4.58
C GLY A 43 -16.34 -5.89 5.42
N GLN A 44 -16.00 -6.84 6.29
CA GLN A 44 -16.95 -7.37 7.28
C GLN A 44 -17.19 -6.35 8.40
N PRO A 45 -18.35 -6.40 9.09
CA PRO A 45 -18.62 -5.57 10.26
C PRO A 45 -17.56 -5.76 11.36
N GLU A 46 -17.35 -4.73 12.17
CA GLU A 46 -16.47 -4.79 13.34
C GLU A 46 -16.83 -5.94 14.30
N GLN A 47 -15.81 -6.57 14.86
CA GLN A 47 -15.96 -7.65 15.84
C GLN A 47 -15.39 -7.21 17.19
N ARG A 48 -16.22 -7.23 18.23
CA ARG A 48 -15.83 -6.77 19.58
C ARG A 48 -15.23 -7.87 20.43
N ALA A 49 -14.40 -7.48 21.40
CA ALA A 49 -13.76 -8.37 22.36
C ALA A 49 -13.02 -9.53 21.66
N MET A 50 -12.20 -9.19 20.70
CA MET A 50 -11.38 -10.16 19.95
C MET A 50 -9.95 -10.21 20.47
N SER A 51 -9.33 -11.40 20.34
CA SER A 51 -7.91 -11.61 20.58
C SER A 51 -7.23 -12.06 19.29
N VAL A 52 -6.02 -11.53 19.05
CA VAL A 52 -5.18 -11.82 17.89
C VAL A 52 -3.81 -12.30 18.38
N GLY A 53 -3.45 -13.53 18.02
CA GLY A 53 -2.13 -14.11 18.31
C GLY A 53 -1.14 -13.85 17.19
N VAL A 54 0.12 -13.61 17.54
CA VAL A 54 1.22 -13.37 16.60
C VAL A 54 2.43 -14.19 16.99
N ASP A 55 2.98 -14.98 16.05
CA ASP A 55 4.24 -15.69 16.18
C ASP A 55 5.08 -15.53 14.91
N LYS A 56 6.36 -15.27 15.06
CA LYS A 56 7.32 -15.12 13.94
C LYS A 56 6.84 -14.18 12.84
N GLY A 57 6.23 -13.07 13.25
CA GLY A 57 5.76 -12.04 12.35
C GLY A 57 4.46 -12.35 11.60
N ARG A 58 3.78 -13.46 11.93
CA ARG A 58 2.52 -13.87 11.31
C ARG A 58 1.40 -13.98 12.33
N ILE A 59 0.20 -13.73 11.88
CA ILE A 59 -1.03 -13.92 12.64
C ILE A 59 -1.30 -15.42 12.76
N THR A 60 -1.42 -15.94 13.98
CA THR A 60 -1.64 -17.35 14.26
C THR A 60 -3.12 -17.67 14.51
N PHE A 61 -3.80 -16.79 15.21
CA PHE A 61 -5.24 -16.92 15.43
C PHE A 61 -5.93 -15.56 15.52
N VAL A 62 -7.22 -15.56 15.23
CA VAL A 62 -8.17 -14.45 15.43
C VAL A 62 -9.43 -15.06 16.02
N THR A 63 -9.80 -14.72 17.28
CA THR A 63 -10.90 -15.38 17.97
C THR A 63 -11.50 -14.47 19.04
N PRO A 64 -12.75 -14.67 19.47
CA PRO A 64 -13.29 -13.98 20.64
C PRO A 64 -12.40 -14.22 21.88
N THR A 65 -12.12 -13.16 22.65
CA THR A 65 -11.22 -13.20 23.82
C THR A 65 -11.67 -14.24 24.86
N SER A 66 -12.99 -14.46 25.00
CA SER A 66 -13.55 -15.44 25.94
C SER A 66 -13.15 -16.91 25.68
N VAL A 67 -12.76 -17.21 24.43
CA VAL A 67 -12.35 -18.57 23.99
C VAL A 67 -10.93 -18.58 23.41
N ALA A 68 -10.20 -17.49 23.57
CA ALA A 68 -8.81 -17.40 23.09
C ALA A 68 -7.92 -18.45 23.75
N PRO A 69 -6.98 -19.04 23.00
CA PRO A 69 -6.01 -19.97 23.59
C PRO A 69 -5.20 -19.29 24.70
N ARG A 70 -5.01 -19.99 25.83
CA ARG A 70 -4.10 -19.53 26.88
C ARG A 70 -2.67 -19.95 26.50
N VAL A 71 -1.99 -19.08 25.78
CA VAL A 71 -0.64 -19.32 25.28
C VAL A 71 0.36 -18.49 26.09
N PRO A 72 1.59 -19.00 26.36
CA PRO A 72 2.68 -18.19 26.87
C PRO A 72 3.02 -17.08 25.86
N GLY A 73 3.44 -15.92 26.34
CA GLY A 73 3.86 -14.81 25.50
C GLY A 73 3.56 -13.46 26.15
N ARG A 74 3.87 -12.41 25.43
CA ARG A 74 3.54 -11.04 25.84
C ARG A 74 2.08 -10.75 25.51
N HIS A 75 1.30 -10.27 26.48
CA HIS A 75 -0.07 -9.86 26.27
C HIS A 75 -0.19 -8.33 26.25
N LEU A 76 -0.91 -7.80 25.27
CA LEU A 76 -1.26 -6.37 25.16
C LEU A 76 -2.78 -6.21 25.28
N ASP A 77 -3.23 -5.47 26.28
CA ASP A 77 -4.65 -5.13 26.42
C ASP A 77 -5.03 -4.01 25.45
N GLY A 78 -5.94 -4.31 24.54
CA GLY A 78 -6.51 -3.40 23.57
C GLY A 78 -7.91 -2.90 23.92
N SER A 79 -8.35 -3.06 25.18
CA SER A 79 -9.68 -2.63 25.61
C SER A 79 -9.98 -1.19 25.24
N GLY A 80 -11.16 -0.97 24.64
CA GLY A 80 -11.63 0.35 24.19
C GLY A 80 -10.94 0.87 22.93
N ARG A 81 -10.13 0.05 22.24
CA ARG A 81 -9.40 0.40 21.01
C ARG A 81 -9.80 -0.45 19.83
N TYR A 82 -9.43 0.02 18.65
CA TYR A 82 -9.74 -0.60 17.36
C TYR A 82 -8.46 -1.11 16.73
N LEU A 83 -8.44 -2.40 16.36
CA LEU A 83 -7.32 -3.01 15.66
C LEU A 83 -7.69 -3.17 14.19
N MET A 84 -6.84 -2.66 13.30
CA MET A 84 -7.01 -2.79 11.84
C MET A 84 -5.69 -3.18 11.18
N PRO A 85 -5.71 -3.68 9.92
CA PRO A 85 -4.48 -3.91 9.15
C PRO A 85 -3.70 -2.61 8.98
N GLY A 86 -2.39 -2.72 8.82
CA GLY A 86 -1.56 -1.58 8.44
C GLY A 86 -1.99 -0.97 7.11
N LEU A 87 -1.94 0.35 7.02
CA LEU A 87 -2.28 1.08 5.80
C LEU A 87 -1.25 0.78 4.69
N MET A 88 -1.70 0.85 3.45
CA MET A 88 -0.88 0.64 2.26
C MET A 88 -0.98 1.84 1.32
N ASP A 89 0.16 2.26 0.75
CA ASP A 89 0.23 3.27 -0.31
C ASP A 89 0.82 2.61 -1.57
N VAL A 90 -0.04 2.34 -2.55
CA VAL A 90 0.34 1.58 -3.75
C VAL A 90 0.82 2.45 -4.91
N HIS A 91 1.13 3.71 -4.64
CA HIS A 91 1.74 4.59 -5.64
C HIS A 91 2.42 5.77 -4.96
N ILE A 92 3.73 5.70 -4.83
CA ILE A 92 4.56 6.80 -4.36
C ILE A 92 5.75 6.99 -5.30
N HIS A 93 6.43 8.13 -5.14
CA HIS A 93 7.79 8.37 -5.63
C HIS A 93 8.66 8.82 -4.45
N LEU A 94 9.43 7.89 -3.86
CA LEU A 94 10.13 8.14 -2.62
C LEU A 94 11.12 9.30 -2.75
N LYS A 95 11.13 10.16 -1.76
CA LYS A 95 12.05 11.30 -1.65
C LYS A 95 13.51 10.84 -1.60
N GLY A 96 14.42 11.66 -2.11
CA GLY A 96 15.88 11.46 -1.99
C GLY A 96 16.59 11.18 -3.32
N ALA A 97 15.89 10.76 -4.39
CA ALA A 97 16.54 10.57 -5.68
C ALA A 97 17.10 11.86 -6.30
N ARG A 98 16.46 12.99 -5.99
CA ARG A 98 16.91 14.36 -6.38
C ARG A 98 16.62 15.34 -5.25
N GLY A 99 17.42 16.37 -5.12
CA GLY A 99 17.13 17.50 -4.22
C GLY A 99 15.89 18.28 -4.66
N GLY A 100 15.27 19.04 -3.75
CA GLY A 100 14.04 19.80 -3.99
C GLY A 100 14.10 20.83 -5.12
N ASN A 101 15.27 21.13 -5.65
CA ASN A 101 15.53 22.00 -6.81
C ASN A 101 15.90 21.21 -8.09
N GLY A 102 15.72 19.88 -8.10
CA GLY A 102 16.10 19.00 -9.20
C GLY A 102 17.60 18.73 -9.34
N LYS A 103 18.45 19.28 -8.46
CA LYS A 103 19.89 19.05 -8.48
C LYS A 103 20.23 17.68 -7.92
N GLU A 104 21.34 17.12 -8.39
CA GLU A 104 21.93 15.93 -7.79
C GLU A 104 22.35 16.24 -6.34
N ILE A 105 22.08 15.29 -5.46
CA ILE A 105 22.49 15.33 -4.06
C ILE A 105 23.45 14.18 -3.77
N SER A 106 24.21 14.25 -2.69
CA SER A 106 25.10 13.15 -2.32
C SER A 106 24.31 11.87 -2.05
N ALA A 107 24.94 10.70 -2.24
CA ALA A 107 24.31 9.41 -1.94
C ALA A 107 23.88 9.33 -0.47
N LYS A 108 24.66 9.92 0.44
CA LYS A 108 24.31 9.99 1.87
C LYS A 108 23.05 10.83 2.09
N ASP A 109 22.97 12.03 1.52
CA ASP A 109 21.80 12.91 1.71
C ASP A 109 20.54 12.29 1.08
N ALA A 110 20.72 11.61 -0.07
CA ALA A 110 19.66 10.85 -0.70
C ALA A 110 19.11 9.73 0.22
N HIS A 111 20.02 8.96 0.81
CA HIS A 111 19.69 7.89 1.74
C HIS A 111 19.00 8.45 3.01
N ASP A 112 19.55 9.48 3.61
CA ASP A 112 18.97 10.10 4.81
C ASP A 112 17.57 10.68 4.54
N ALA A 113 17.37 11.33 3.39
CA ALA A 113 16.06 11.83 2.98
C ALA A 113 15.06 10.71 2.71
N GLY A 114 15.51 9.62 2.07
CA GLY A 114 14.69 8.43 1.81
C GLY A 114 14.27 7.73 3.10
N THR A 115 15.20 7.50 4.02
CA THR A 115 14.90 6.85 5.31
C THR A 115 13.98 7.71 6.19
N ALA A 116 14.14 9.03 6.19
CA ALA A 116 13.24 9.94 6.90
C ALA A 116 11.83 9.94 6.29
N ALA A 117 11.72 9.87 4.96
CA ALA A 117 10.43 9.73 4.29
C ALA A 117 9.77 8.38 4.63
N LEU A 118 10.51 7.27 4.59
CA LEU A 118 10.02 5.95 5.00
C LEU A 118 9.54 5.93 6.45
N ALA A 119 10.27 6.58 7.36
CA ALA A 119 9.87 6.74 8.76
C ALA A 119 8.53 7.48 8.88
N SER A 120 8.28 8.50 8.04
CA SER A 120 7.02 9.24 8.03
C SER A 120 5.81 8.36 7.64
N TYR A 121 6.01 7.38 6.75
CA TYR A 121 4.97 6.40 6.41
C TYR A 121 4.63 5.52 7.61
N LEU A 122 5.62 4.91 8.27
CA LEU A 122 5.37 4.13 9.51
C LEU A 122 4.68 4.98 10.58
N TYR A 123 5.15 6.22 10.80
CA TYR A 123 4.56 7.14 11.76
C TYR A 123 3.10 7.49 11.43
N SER A 124 2.72 7.42 10.16
CA SER A 124 1.35 7.60 9.67
C SER A 124 0.52 6.31 9.63
N GLY A 125 1.03 5.19 10.16
CA GLY A 125 0.32 3.90 10.16
C GLY A 125 0.43 3.11 8.85
N VAL A 126 1.27 3.56 7.91
CA VAL A 126 1.49 2.87 6.63
C VAL A 126 2.59 1.85 6.80
N THR A 127 2.26 0.57 6.61
CA THR A 127 3.20 -0.55 6.76
C THR A 127 3.71 -1.10 5.44
N THR A 128 3.12 -0.69 4.32
CA THR A 128 3.52 -1.14 2.98
C THR A 128 3.43 0.01 1.98
N ILE A 129 4.46 0.16 1.15
CA ILE A 129 4.50 1.12 0.06
C ILE A 129 4.89 0.45 -1.26
N TYR A 130 4.43 1.03 -2.38
CA TYR A 130 4.96 0.72 -3.71
C TYR A 130 5.48 2.00 -4.37
N ASP A 131 6.80 2.03 -4.59
CA ASP A 131 7.45 3.08 -5.38
C ASP A 131 7.27 2.77 -6.87
N ALA A 132 6.45 3.59 -7.51
CA ALA A 132 6.00 3.39 -8.88
C ALA A 132 6.96 3.96 -9.93
N GLY A 133 8.17 4.32 -9.55
CA GLY A 133 9.22 4.79 -10.45
C GLY A 133 10.18 5.74 -9.77
N ASN A 134 11.47 5.40 -9.79
CA ASN A 134 12.52 6.17 -9.14
C ASN A 134 13.87 5.90 -9.80
N LYS A 135 14.91 6.62 -9.35
CA LYS A 135 16.29 6.24 -9.66
C LYS A 135 16.54 4.85 -9.07
N ALA A 136 16.84 3.87 -9.94
CA ALA A 136 16.91 2.46 -9.56
C ALA A 136 17.83 2.21 -8.37
N ASP A 137 19.07 2.73 -8.40
CA ASP A 137 20.06 2.53 -7.33
C ASP A 137 19.55 3.02 -5.97
N HIS A 138 18.79 4.13 -5.95
CA HIS A 138 18.25 4.70 -4.72
C HIS A 138 17.18 3.80 -4.10
N ILE A 139 16.09 3.53 -4.83
CA ILE A 139 14.96 2.81 -4.26
C ILE A 139 15.25 1.31 -4.04
N LEU A 140 16.00 0.68 -4.96
CA LEU A 140 16.35 -0.73 -4.83
C LEU A 140 17.38 -0.96 -3.71
N GLY A 141 18.26 0.01 -3.46
CA GLY A 141 19.16 0.01 -2.29
C GLY A 141 18.37 0.04 -0.98
N LEU A 142 17.44 0.99 -0.82
CA LEU A 142 16.57 1.10 0.36
C LEU A 142 15.69 -0.16 0.54
N ARG A 143 15.15 -0.73 -0.55
CA ARG A 143 14.42 -1.99 -0.52
C ARG A 143 15.28 -3.14 0.00
N ALA A 144 16.54 -3.22 -0.43
CA ALA A 144 17.47 -4.24 0.04
C ALA A 144 17.79 -4.08 1.55
N GLU A 145 17.93 -2.86 2.03
CA GLU A 145 18.15 -2.56 3.44
C GLU A 145 16.92 -2.88 4.30
N GLU A 146 15.71 -2.56 3.82
CA GLU A 146 14.46 -2.93 4.46
C GLU A 146 14.35 -4.45 4.61
N ARG A 147 14.53 -5.19 3.52
CA ARG A 147 14.49 -6.67 3.53
C ARG A 147 15.56 -7.31 4.41
N ALA A 148 16.68 -6.63 4.61
CA ALA A 148 17.75 -7.04 5.52
C ALA A 148 17.53 -6.59 6.97
N GLY A 149 16.45 -5.88 7.28
CA GLY A 149 16.16 -5.33 8.60
C GLY A 149 17.14 -4.24 9.07
N LYS A 150 17.83 -3.57 8.15
CA LYS A 150 18.83 -2.54 8.45
C LYS A 150 18.23 -1.16 8.70
N ILE A 151 17.02 -0.91 8.21
CA ILE A 151 16.29 0.35 8.37
C ILE A 151 14.88 0.11 8.91
N LEU A 152 14.36 1.06 9.69
CA LEU A 152 12.95 1.10 10.10
C LEU A 152 12.14 1.73 8.97
N SER A 153 11.31 0.92 8.31
CA SER A 153 10.62 1.26 7.08
C SER A 153 9.35 0.44 6.92
N PRO A 154 8.32 0.89 6.18
CA PRO A 154 7.30 0.00 5.62
C PRO A 154 7.94 -1.09 4.76
N HIS A 155 7.19 -2.13 4.40
CA HIS A 155 7.59 -3.02 3.30
C HIS A 155 7.70 -2.21 2.02
N ILE A 156 8.83 -2.35 1.31
CA ILE A 156 9.10 -1.63 0.07
C ILE A 156 8.91 -2.57 -1.11
N PHE A 157 7.90 -2.28 -1.92
CA PHE A 157 7.77 -2.78 -3.28
C PHE A 157 8.24 -1.68 -4.24
N ALA A 158 8.92 -2.02 -5.33
CA ALA A 158 9.49 -1.03 -6.23
C ALA A 158 9.57 -1.52 -7.68
N THR A 159 9.36 -0.59 -8.61
CA THR A 159 9.61 -0.82 -10.03
C THR A 159 11.06 -0.52 -10.44
N GLY A 160 11.75 0.40 -9.75
CA GLY A 160 13.01 0.95 -10.24
C GLY A 160 12.76 1.90 -11.41
N ASN A 161 13.39 1.66 -12.55
CA ASN A 161 13.12 2.44 -13.76
C ASN A 161 11.75 2.08 -14.38
N LEU A 162 11.13 3.05 -15.04
CA LEU A 162 9.90 2.86 -15.83
C LEU A 162 10.22 2.13 -17.14
N ILE A 163 9.19 1.58 -17.77
CA ILE A 163 9.22 1.12 -19.15
C ILE A 163 8.30 2.01 -19.98
N THR A 164 8.82 2.60 -21.05
CA THR A 164 8.01 3.45 -21.93
C THR A 164 8.58 3.53 -23.35
N TYR A 165 7.89 4.24 -24.24
CA TYR A 165 8.36 4.54 -25.59
C TYR A 165 9.31 5.75 -25.57
N PRO A 166 10.31 5.84 -26.48
CA PRO A 166 11.20 7.01 -26.57
C PRO A 166 10.42 8.33 -26.72
N GLY A 167 10.73 9.32 -25.88
CA GLY A 167 10.04 10.63 -25.87
C GLY A 167 8.67 10.65 -25.21
N SER A 168 8.17 9.49 -24.75
CA SER A 168 6.92 9.39 -23.99
C SER A 168 7.06 9.92 -22.55
N HIS A 169 5.96 9.93 -21.81
CA HIS A 169 5.93 10.36 -20.42
C HIS A 169 6.93 9.56 -19.56
N GLY A 170 7.80 10.26 -18.83
CA GLY A 170 8.81 9.67 -17.94
C GLY A 170 10.01 9.03 -18.66
N SER A 171 10.16 9.24 -19.97
CA SER A 171 11.23 8.60 -20.77
C SER A 171 12.65 8.94 -20.30
N GLU A 172 12.84 10.06 -19.59
CA GLU A 172 14.12 10.45 -19.01
C GLU A 172 14.57 9.57 -17.82
N MET A 173 13.66 8.81 -17.23
CA MET A 173 13.93 7.88 -16.12
C MET A 173 13.55 6.45 -16.48
N ALA A 174 13.40 6.13 -17.75
CA ALA A 174 12.85 4.86 -18.20
C ALA A 174 13.88 4.03 -18.99
N VAL A 175 13.67 2.71 -19.01
CA VAL A 175 14.16 1.85 -20.06
C VAL A 175 13.18 1.98 -21.22
N THR A 176 13.65 2.56 -22.34
CA THR A 176 12.80 2.79 -23.50
C THR A 176 12.78 1.59 -24.43
N ILE A 177 11.58 1.15 -24.79
CA ILE A 177 11.31 0.08 -25.76
C ILE A 177 10.60 0.71 -26.96
N SER A 178 11.17 0.52 -28.17
CA SER A 178 10.67 1.14 -29.39
C SER A 178 10.15 0.14 -30.43
N SER A 179 10.56 -1.11 -30.31
CA SER A 179 10.21 -2.15 -31.28
C SER A 179 10.28 -3.55 -30.66
N TRP A 180 9.52 -4.49 -31.23
CA TRP A 180 9.47 -5.87 -30.77
C TRP A 180 9.60 -6.82 -31.96
N PRO A 181 10.44 -7.87 -31.88
CA PRO A 181 11.22 -8.34 -30.69
C PRO A 181 12.60 -7.69 -30.52
N GLN A 182 12.97 -6.66 -31.30
CA GLN A 182 14.35 -6.10 -31.36
C GLN A 182 14.82 -5.57 -29.99
N ASP A 183 13.94 -4.96 -29.23
CA ASP A 183 14.26 -4.43 -27.88
C ASP A 183 14.00 -5.42 -26.73
N LYS A 184 13.64 -6.68 -27.04
CA LYS A 184 13.37 -7.70 -26.02
C LYS A 184 14.52 -7.86 -25.03
N GLU A 185 15.76 -7.90 -25.53
CA GLU A 185 16.96 -8.03 -24.70
C GLU A 185 17.13 -6.88 -23.69
N LYS A 186 16.67 -5.67 -24.02
CA LYS A 186 16.67 -4.54 -23.08
C LYS A 186 15.72 -4.80 -21.91
N LEU A 187 14.52 -5.31 -22.23
CA LEU A 187 13.53 -5.66 -21.21
C LEU A 187 14.05 -6.79 -20.31
N LEU A 188 14.59 -7.87 -20.89
CA LEU A 188 15.11 -9.00 -20.12
C LEU A 188 16.26 -8.58 -19.20
N ARG A 189 17.17 -7.73 -19.68
CA ARG A 189 18.24 -7.16 -18.85
C ARG A 189 17.70 -6.34 -17.70
N TYR A 190 16.71 -5.46 -17.93
CA TYR A 190 16.04 -4.71 -16.88
C TYR A 190 15.41 -5.64 -15.81
N LEU A 191 14.70 -6.68 -16.23
CA LEU A 191 14.09 -7.64 -15.30
C LEU A 191 15.13 -8.38 -14.46
N ASP A 192 16.26 -8.77 -15.06
CA ASP A 192 17.32 -9.49 -14.35
C ASP A 192 18.13 -8.59 -13.39
N GLU A 193 18.52 -7.39 -13.84
CA GLU A 193 19.35 -6.48 -13.06
C GLU A 193 18.58 -5.80 -11.94
N GLN A 194 17.36 -5.30 -12.21
CA GLN A 194 16.59 -4.51 -11.25
C GLN A 194 15.61 -5.35 -10.41
N LYS A 195 15.20 -6.52 -10.92
CA LYS A 195 14.25 -7.43 -10.23
C LYS A 195 13.06 -6.67 -9.67
N PRO A 196 12.30 -5.95 -10.52
CA PRO A 196 11.17 -5.16 -10.07
C PRO A 196 10.11 -6.05 -9.42
N ASP A 197 9.42 -5.54 -8.40
CA ASP A 197 8.27 -6.25 -7.82
C ASP A 197 7.04 -6.11 -8.71
N ILE A 198 6.91 -4.95 -9.38
CA ILE A 198 5.88 -4.65 -10.40
C ILE A 198 6.55 -3.77 -11.45
N VAL A 199 6.27 -4.00 -12.72
CA VAL A 199 6.76 -3.16 -13.83
C VAL A 199 5.75 -2.05 -14.10
N LYS A 200 6.21 -0.78 -14.07
CA LYS A 200 5.41 0.40 -14.42
C LYS A 200 5.59 0.76 -15.88
N LEU A 201 4.49 0.77 -16.63
CA LEU A 201 4.38 1.26 -18.00
C LEU A 201 3.76 2.66 -18.02
N THR A 202 4.03 3.46 -19.05
CA THR A 202 3.36 4.75 -19.23
C THR A 202 2.64 4.82 -20.57
N LEU A 203 1.37 5.19 -20.54
CA LEU A 203 0.49 5.39 -21.68
C LEU A 203 -0.21 6.74 -21.52
N GLU A 204 0.50 7.83 -21.82
CA GLU A 204 0.07 9.20 -21.59
C GLU A 204 0.48 10.10 -22.76
N GLU A 205 -0.50 10.77 -23.34
CA GLU A 205 -0.31 11.58 -24.56
C GLU A 205 -0.13 13.07 -24.30
N HIS A 206 -0.49 13.55 -23.11
CA HIS A 206 -0.49 14.99 -22.78
C HIS A 206 0.36 15.36 -21.57
N GLY A 207 1.09 14.41 -20.97
CA GLY A 207 1.87 14.65 -19.74
C GLY A 207 1.00 15.29 -18.66
N TRP A 208 -0.07 14.59 -18.24
CA TRP A 208 -1.12 15.07 -17.34
C TRP A 208 -2.05 16.16 -17.92
N GLY A 209 -2.22 16.20 -19.25
CA GLY A 209 -3.32 16.92 -19.89
C GLY A 209 -3.10 18.40 -20.23
N THR A 210 -1.90 18.96 -20.05
CA THR A 210 -1.62 20.38 -20.36
C THR A 210 -0.49 20.61 -21.34
N ARG A 211 0.18 19.54 -21.79
CA ARG A 211 1.29 19.62 -22.76
C ARG A 211 0.80 19.30 -24.17
N PRO A 212 1.55 19.71 -25.21
CA PRO A 212 1.36 19.17 -26.54
C PRO A 212 1.45 17.64 -26.54
N LEU A 213 0.87 17.03 -27.57
CA LEU A 213 0.97 15.58 -27.76
C LEU A 213 2.42 15.12 -27.73
N ILE A 214 2.67 14.07 -26.95
CA ILE A 214 3.95 13.39 -26.85
C ILE A 214 3.81 11.97 -27.45
N PRO A 215 4.93 11.30 -27.85
CA PRO A 215 4.86 9.93 -28.33
C PRO A 215 4.20 8.98 -27.33
N LEU A 216 3.36 8.08 -27.82
CA LEU A 216 2.73 7.03 -27.03
C LEU A 216 3.49 5.71 -27.17
N LEU A 217 3.45 4.90 -26.12
CA LEU A 217 3.76 3.48 -26.23
C LEU A 217 2.66 2.82 -27.09
N PRO A 218 2.97 2.26 -28.28
CA PRO A 218 1.97 1.58 -29.08
C PRO A 218 1.31 0.44 -28.33
N THR A 219 0.00 0.25 -28.49
CA THR A 219 -0.78 -0.72 -27.69
C THR A 219 -0.35 -2.17 -27.95
N ASP A 220 0.00 -2.53 -29.18
CA ASP A 220 0.53 -3.85 -29.55
C ASP A 220 1.90 -4.09 -28.88
N LEU A 221 2.78 -3.11 -28.93
CA LEU A 221 4.07 -3.18 -28.23
C LEU A 221 3.89 -3.27 -26.70
N MET A 222 2.94 -2.52 -26.14
CA MET A 222 2.58 -2.60 -24.72
C MET A 222 2.12 -4.02 -24.36
N GLN A 223 1.28 -4.64 -25.20
CA GLN A 223 0.81 -6.00 -25.00
C GLN A 223 1.96 -7.03 -25.02
N ASP A 224 2.90 -6.91 -25.97
CA ASP A 224 4.07 -7.77 -26.05
C ASP A 224 4.94 -7.67 -24.78
N ILE A 225 5.17 -6.44 -24.30
CA ILE A 225 5.91 -6.18 -23.05
C ILE A 225 5.19 -6.82 -21.86
N ILE A 226 3.88 -6.59 -21.70
CA ILE A 226 3.07 -7.15 -20.62
C ILE A 226 3.13 -8.68 -20.61
N LEU A 227 2.94 -9.31 -21.77
CA LEU A 227 3.01 -10.77 -21.91
C LEU A 227 4.38 -11.31 -21.50
N GLU A 228 5.46 -10.64 -21.90
CA GLU A 228 6.81 -11.08 -21.52
C GLU A 228 7.07 -10.90 -20.01
N VAL A 229 6.70 -9.76 -19.43
CA VAL A 229 6.83 -9.51 -17.98
C VAL A 229 6.03 -10.53 -17.16
N ASN A 230 4.79 -10.83 -17.59
CA ASN A 230 3.94 -11.79 -16.90
C ASN A 230 4.46 -13.24 -17.00
N ARG A 231 5.18 -13.60 -18.10
CA ARG A 231 5.90 -14.90 -18.21
C ARG A 231 6.98 -15.08 -17.14
N HIS A 232 7.53 -13.98 -16.64
CA HIS A 232 8.49 -13.98 -15.52
C HIS A 232 7.82 -13.92 -14.14
N GLY A 233 6.50 -14.04 -14.08
CA GLY A 233 5.73 -13.99 -12.82
C GLY A 233 5.66 -12.59 -12.19
N ILE A 234 5.98 -11.54 -12.95
CA ILE A 234 5.98 -10.15 -12.50
C ILE A 234 4.70 -9.48 -13.01
N ARG A 235 4.06 -8.68 -12.17
CA ARG A 235 2.87 -7.90 -12.51
C ARG A 235 3.24 -6.60 -13.20
N THR A 236 2.25 -6.01 -13.87
CA THR A 236 2.38 -4.72 -14.56
C THR A 236 1.38 -3.70 -14.02
N THR A 237 1.74 -2.43 -14.03
CA THR A 237 0.84 -1.30 -13.79
C THR A 237 1.03 -0.24 -14.86
N ALA A 238 -0.04 0.47 -15.25
CA ALA A 238 0.04 1.49 -16.29
C ALA A 238 -0.35 2.87 -15.76
N HIS A 239 0.49 3.86 -16.05
CA HIS A 239 0.13 5.27 -15.95
C HIS A 239 -0.82 5.61 -17.09
N THR A 240 -2.01 6.06 -16.78
CA THR A 240 -3.03 6.56 -17.73
C THR A 240 -3.78 7.70 -17.05
N SER A 241 -4.26 8.69 -17.83
CA SER A 241 -5.02 9.82 -17.29
C SER A 241 -6.41 9.98 -17.94
N SER A 242 -6.65 9.28 -19.06
CA SER A 242 -7.93 9.31 -19.79
C SER A 242 -8.60 7.95 -19.80
N GLU A 243 -9.95 7.95 -19.96
CA GLU A 243 -10.73 6.70 -20.08
C GLU A 243 -10.27 5.85 -21.28
N LEU A 244 -9.95 6.49 -22.41
CA LEU A 244 -9.47 5.78 -23.60
C LEU A 244 -8.18 5.02 -23.30
N ARG A 245 -7.18 5.70 -22.71
CA ARG A 245 -5.88 5.06 -22.42
C ARG A 245 -5.97 4.02 -21.32
N ALA A 246 -6.83 4.24 -20.31
CA ALA A 246 -7.11 3.24 -19.29
C ALA A 246 -7.75 1.98 -19.91
N THR A 247 -8.70 2.16 -20.82
CA THR A 247 -9.35 1.06 -21.55
C THR A 247 -8.35 0.28 -22.40
N GLU A 248 -7.51 0.96 -23.16
CA GLU A 248 -6.44 0.33 -23.97
C GLU A 248 -5.48 -0.50 -23.09
N ALA A 249 -5.03 0.05 -21.96
CA ALA A 249 -4.15 -0.65 -21.02
C ALA A 249 -4.81 -1.91 -20.45
N ILE A 250 -6.10 -1.83 -20.09
CA ILE A 250 -6.88 -2.99 -19.59
C ILE A 250 -6.95 -4.08 -20.66
N PHE A 251 -7.24 -3.72 -21.91
CA PHE A 251 -7.31 -4.69 -23.00
C PHE A 251 -5.94 -5.21 -23.43
N ALA A 252 -4.86 -4.44 -23.24
CA ALA A 252 -3.49 -4.93 -23.39
C ALA A 252 -3.08 -5.94 -22.30
N GLY A 253 -3.87 -6.08 -21.24
CA GLY A 253 -3.67 -7.08 -20.20
C GLY A 253 -2.90 -6.59 -18.97
N VAL A 254 -2.87 -5.28 -18.72
CA VAL A 254 -2.25 -4.72 -17.50
C VAL A 254 -2.92 -5.25 -16.24
N ASP A 255 -2.12 -5.51 -15.20
CA ASP A 255 -2.62 -6.06 -13.93
C ASP A 255 -3.21 -5.01 -13.00
N SER A 256 -2.84 -3.73 -13.16
CA SER A 256 -3.40 -2.60 -12.39
C SER A 256 -3.22 -1.27 -13.11
N LEU A 257 -3.98 -0.26 -12.69
CA LEU A 257 -3.86 1.13 -13.16
C LEU A 257 -3.25 1.99 -12.07
N ALA A 258 -2.27 2.81 -12.44
CA ALA A 258 -1.50 3.63 -11.53
C ALA A 258 -2.21 4.92 -11.09
N HIS A 259 -3.24 5.35 -11.83
CA HIS A 259 -3.98 6.60 -11.59
C HIS A 259 -5.47 6.44 -11.93
N PRO A 260 -6.33 7.31 -11.39
CA PRO A 260 -7.71 7.43 -11.84
C PRO A 260 -7.76 8.14 -13.20
N VAL A 261 -8.89 8.06 -13.86
CA VAL A 261 -9.20 8.95 -14.99
C VAL A 261 -9.42 10.37 -14.45
N ILE A 262 -8.61 11.32 -14.93
CA ILE A 262 -8.66 12.73 -14.50
C ILE A 262 -9.03 13.69 -15.63
N GLN A 263 -8.93 13.28 -16.91
CA GLN A 263 -9.13 14.17 -18.06
C GLN A 263 -10.61 14.43 -18.41
N GLY A 264 -11.54 13.92 -17.62
CA GLY A 264 -12.97 14.11 -17.80
C GLY A 264 -13.80 13.09 -17.01
N PRO A 265 -15.12 13.25 -17.00
CA PRO A 265 -16.02 12.26 -16.42
C PRO A 265 -15.93 10.93 -17.17
N ILE A 266 -15.89 9.81 -16.43
CA ILE A 266 -15.97 8.47 -17.03
C ILE A 266 -17.40 8.15 -17.46
N THR A 267 -17.50 7.28 -18.46
CA THR A 267 -18.77 6.68 -18.87
C THR A 267 -19.21 5.60 -17.86
N ASP A 268 -20.50 5.28 -17.84
CA ASP A 268 -21.01 4.18 -17.03
C ASP A 268 -20.52 2.82 -17.56
N ASP A 269 -20.20 2.73 -18.86
CA ASP A 269 -19.60 1.54 -19.49
C ASP A 269 -18.20 1.28 -18.95
N PHE A 270 -17.39 2.31 -18.79
CA PHE A 270 -16.07 2.18 -18.18
C PHE A 270 -16.18 1.75 -16.71
N ALA A 271 -17.08 2.32 -15.93
CA ALA A 271 -17.30 1.90 -14.55
C ALA A 271 -17.70 0.42 -14.48
N ARG A 272 -18.62 -0.05 -15.36
CA ARG A 272 -18.98 -1.47 -15.49
C ARG A 272 -17.80 -2.34 -15.92
N LEU A 273 -16.96 -1.87 -16.85
CA LEU A 273 -15.73 -2.57 -17.26
C LEU A 273 -14.81 -2.80 -16.04
N MET A 274 -14.57 -1.76 -15.25
CA MET A 274 -13.75 -1.85 -14.03
C MET A 274 -14.36 -2.82 -13.03
N GLY A 275 -15.68 -2.78 -12.83
CA GLY A 275 -16.43 -3.71 -11.99
C GLY A 275 -16.32 -5.18 -12.46
N ALA A 276 -16.33 -5.41 -13.77
CA ALA A 276 -16.25 -6.75 -14.35
C ALA A 276 -14.81 -7.30 -14.37
N LYS A 277 -13.83 -6.48 -14.76
CA LYS A 277 -12.43 -6.89 -14.92
C LYS A 277 -11.67 -6.99 -13.61
N LYS A 278 -12.12 -6.28 -12.57
CA LYS A 278 -11.46 -6.25 -11.25
C LYS A 278 -9.98 -5.83 -11.32
N VAL A 279 -9.60 -5.05 -12.33
CA VAL A 279 -8.27 -4.44 -12.42
C VAL A 279 -8.17 -3.35 -11.35
N PRO A 280 -7.28 -3.47 -10.35
CA PRO A 280 -7.15 -2.45 -9.31
C PRO A 280 -6.66 -1.12 -9.89
N MET A 281 -7.22 0.00 -9.39
CA MET A 281 -6.85 1.36 -9.77
C MET A 281 -6.37 2.12 -8.53
N ALA A 282 -5.17 2.71 -8.57
CA ALA A 282 -4.70 3.60 -7.52
C ALA A 282 -5.44 4.94 -7.58
N THR A 283 -5.68 5.56 -6.42
CA THR A 283 -6.57 6.73 -6.31
C THR A 283 -5.89 8.05 -6.64
N THR A 284 -4.66 8.25 -6.28
CA THR A 284 -3.72 9.37 -6.53
C THR A 284 -4.36 10.78 -6.68
N LEU A 285 -5.34 11.09 -5.84
CA LEU A 285 -6.01 12.40 -5.84
C LEU A 285 -5.10 13.49 -5.27
N THR A 286 -4.30 13.14 -4.25
CA THR A 286 -3.48 14.09 -3.50
C THR A 286 -2.36 14.71 -4.34
N ILE A 287 -1.91 14.07 -5.43
CA ILE A 287 -0.93 14.71 -6.33
C ILE A 287 -1.53 15.93 -7.00
N GLY A 288 -2.77 15.85 -7.47
CA GLY A 288 -3.46 16.95 -8.11
C GLY A 288 -3.96 18.00 -7.11
N GLU A 289 -4.67 17.53 -6.08
CA GLU A 289 -5.24 18.40 -5.04
C GLU A 289 -4.16 19.16 -4.26
N GLY A 290 -2.99 18.53 -4.05
CA GLY A 290 -1.90 19.12 -3.29
C GLY A 290 -1.45 20.50 -3.78
N TYR A 291 -1.53 20.76 -5.10
CA TYR A 291 -1.19 22.06 -5.66
C TYR A 291 -2.15 23.16 -5.17
N SER A 292 -3.44 22.95 -5.29
CA SER A 292 -4.45 23.92 -4.84
C SER A 292 -4.56 23.98 -3.33
N ARG A 293 -4.41 22.85 -2.65
CA ARG A 293 -4.43 22.78 -1.19
C ARG A 293 -3.33 23.60 -0.54
N LEU A 294 -2.10 23.57 -1.09
CA LEU A 294 -1.02 24.41 -0.58
C LEU A 294 -1.32 25.90 -0.73
N VAL A 295 -1.96 26.28 -1.83
CA VAL A 295 -2.28 27.68 -2.11
C VAL A 295 -3.44 28.20 -1.26
N GLU A 296 -4.47 27.37 -1.04
CA GLU A 296 -5.71 27.79 -0.39
C GLU A 296 -5.76 27.49 1.10
N HIS A 297 -5.08 26.42 1.53
CA HIS A 297 -5.12 25.89 2.89
C HIS A 297 -3.74 25.51 3.43
N PRO A 298 -2.72 26.41 3.37
CA PRO A 298 -1.34 26.11 3.79
C PRO A 298 -1.22 25.71 5.26
N GLU A 299 -2.23 25.98 6.08
CA GLU A 299 -2.32 25.60 7.50
C GLU A 299 -2.29 24.09 7.72
N TYR A 300 -2.56 23.27 6.71
CA TYR A 300 -2.43 21.81 6.85
C TYR A 300 -0.99 21.39 7.19
N LEU A 301 0.02 22.19 6.80
CA LEU A 301 1.41 21.96 7.13
C LEU A 301 1.70 22.09 8.63
N ASP A 302 0.79 22.72 9.39
CA ASP A 302 0.90 22.86 10.84
C ASP A 302 0.32 21.65 11.60
N GLN A 303 -0.33 20.72 10.89
CA GLN A 303 -0.83 19.48 11.49
C GLN A 303 0.34 18.60 11.98
N PRO A 304 0.15 17.89 13.10
CA PRO A 304 1.20 17.12 13.74
C PRO A 304 1.93 16.11 12.85
N LEU A 305 1.19 15.38 12.00
CA LEU A 305 1.79 14.41 11.08
C LEU A 305 2.72 15.06 10.05
N TYR A 306 2.33 16.23 9.49
CA TYR A 306 3.18 17.00 8.57
C TYR A 306 4.39 17.58 9.27
N GLN A 307 4.21 18.10 10.48
CA GLN A 307 5.28 18.63 11.29
C GLN A 307 6.33 17.59 11.69
N ALA A 308 5.93 16.34 11.87
CA ALA A 308 6.84 15.22 12.11
C ALA A 308 7.58 14.77 10.84
N SER A 309 6.91 14.86 9.67
CA SER A 309 7.38 14.33 8.39
C SER A 309 8.26 15.28 7.59
N LEU A 310 8.20 16.58 7.86
CA LEU A 310 8.92 17.63 7.15
C LEU A 310 9.81 18.42 8.11
N THR A 311 10.97 18.84 7.62
CA THR A 311 11.81 19.75 8.38
C THR A 311 11.16 21.13 8.50
N PRO A 312 11.46 21.91 9.58
CA PRO A 312 11.00 23.30 9.66
C PRO A 312 11.43 24.16 8.47
N ALA A 313 12.57 23.85 7.85
CA ALA A 313 13.07 24.55 6.66
C ALA A 313 12.18 24.25 5.43
N GLU A 314 11.81 23.00 5.20
CA GLU A 314 10.90 22.61 4.11
C GLU A 314 9.53 23.24 4.28
N ILE A 315 8.95 23.23 5.48
CA ILE A 315 7.66 23.88 5.75
C ILE A 315 7.73 25.38 5.45
N ARG A 316 8.80 26.06 5.87
CA ARG A 316 9.00 27.49 5.53
C ARG A 316 9.09 27.67 4.03
N GLN A 317 9.93 26.88 3.34
CA GLN A 317 10.09 26.94 1.89
C GLN A 317 8.75 26.73 1.16
N MET A 318 7.96 25.75 1.59
CA MET A 318 6.63 25.52 1.01
C MET A 318 5.72 26.74 1.17
N LYS A 319 5.70 27.39 2.34
CA LYS A 319 4.86 28.56 2.60
C LYS A 319 5.36 29.85 1.93
N THR A 320 6.69 30.03 1.79
CA THR A 320 7.27 31.32 1.33
C THR A 320 7.70 31.33 -0.13
N GLU A 321 8.03 30.18 -0.71
CA GLU A 321 8.54 30.07 -2.09
C GLU A 321 7.63 29.25 -2.97
N THR A 322 7.26 28.02 -2.53
CA THR A 322 6.45 27.08 -3.34
C THR A 322 5.03 27.59 -3.51
N LEU A 323 4.39 28.05 -2.44
CA LEU A 323 3.01 28.55 -2.48
C LEU A 323 2.83 29.69 -3.51
N PRO A 324 3.61 30.78 -3.48
CA PRO A 324 3.43 31.84 -4.48
C PRO A 324 3.77 31.39 -5.91
N ALA A 325 4.75 30.50 -6.08
CA ALA A 325 5.06 29.93 -7.38
C ALA A 325 3.92 29.08 -7.91
N TRP A 326 3.28 28.25 -7.07
CA TRP A 326 2.15 27.42 -7.47
C TRP A 326 0.89 28.26 -7.71
N LYS A 327 0.65 29.31 -6.93
CA LYS A 327 -0.45 30.25 -7.16
C LYS A 327 -0.41 30.87 -8.55
N ALA A 328 0.79 31.12 -9.10
CA ALA A 328 1.00 31.70 -10.41
C ALA A 328 0.88 30.68 -11.57
N ARG A 329 0.83 29.37 -11.30
CA ARG A 329 0.82 28.33 -12.34
C ARG A 329 -0.61 28.01 -12.76
N GLY A 330 -0.88 28.05 -14.06
CA GLY A 330 -2.14 27.58 -14.64
C GLY A 330 -2.48 26.13 -14.31
N TRP A 331 -1.44 25.29 -14.18
CA TRP A 331 -1.56 23.89 -13.75
C TRP A 331 -2.30 23.73 -12.41
N THR A 332 -1.99 24.54 -11.40
CA THR A 332 -2.63 24.49 -10.09
C THR A 332 -4.16 24.62 -10.20
N TRP A 333 -4.61 25.56 -11.02
CA TRP A 333 -6.03 25.82 -11.20
C TRP A 333 -6.71 24.77 -12.05
N TRP A 334 -6.00 24.23 -13.06
CA TRP A 334 -6.49 23.10 -13.83
C TRP A 334 -6.68 21.86 -12.93
N MET A 335 -5.71 21.51 -12.10
CA MET A 335 -5.82 20.38 -11.17
C MET A 335 -6.93 20.58 -10.13
N LYS A 336 -7.16 21.83 -9.69
CA LYS A 336 -8.31 22.14 -8.83
C LYS A 336 -9.65 21.81 -9.49
N LEU A 337 -9.78 22.01 -10.80
CA LEU A 337 -10.97 21.65 -11.56
C LEU A 337 -11.08 20.14 -11.80
N MET A 338 -9.96 19.45 -12.03
CA MET A 338 -9.94 18.02 -12.35
C MET A 338 -10.09 17.12 -11.14
N THR A 339 -9.64 17.54 -9.97
CA THR A 339 -9.70 16.69 -8.76
C THR A 339 -11.12 16.25 -8.39
N PRO A 340 -12.15 17.12 -8.36
CA PRO A 340 -13.53 16.69 -8.11
C PRO A 340 -14.07 15.71 -9.16
N ILE A 341 -13.62 15.83 -10.41
CA ILE A 341 -14.00 14.90 -11.49
C ILE A 341 -13.38 13.53 -11.21
N ALA A 342 -12.09 13.48 -10.88
CA ALA A 342 -11.41 12.24 -10.52
C ALA A 342 -12.03 11.56 -9.28
N GLN A 343 -12.41 12.35 -8.26
CA GLN A 343 -13.12 11.86 -7.09
C GLN A 343 -14.44 11.18 -7.46
N GLU A 344 -15.26 11.84 -8.29
CA GLU A 344 -16.53 11.27 -8.74
C GLU A 344 -16.33 10.03 -9.63
N ASN A 345 -15.29 10.02 -10.47
CA ASN A 345 -14.93 8.86 -11.27
C ASN A 345 -14.58 7.65 -10.38
N LEU A 346 -13.77 7.85 -9.32
CA LEU A 346 -13.45 6.81 -8.35
C LEU A 346 -14.70 6.31 -7.62
N ARG A 347 -15.60 7.22 -7.22
CA ARG A 347 -16.88 6.84 -6.61
C ARG A 347 -17.73 5.96 -7.54
N LYS A 348 -17.81 6.30 -8.84
CA LYS A 348 -18.50 5.48 -9.84
C LYS A 348 -17.87 4.11 -10.02
N VAL A 349 -16.53 4.04 -10.10
CA VAL A 349 -15.80 2.77 -10.20
C VAL A 349 -16.08 1.91 -8.96
N HIS A 350 -15.99 2.48 -7.76
CA HIS A 350 -16.28 1.79 -6.51
C HIS A 350 -17.74 1.29 -6.47
N ALA A 351 -18.70 2.14 -6.79
CA ALA A 351 -20.14 1.79 -6.81
C ALA A 351 -20.48 0.68 -7.82
N ALA A 352 -19.73 0.58 -8.93
CA ALA A 352 -19.85 -0.51 -9.89
C ALA A 352 -19.11 -1.81 -9.43
N GLY A 353 -18.56 -1.82 -8.22
CA GLY A 353 -17.80 -2.93 -7.66
C GLY A 353 -16.38 -3.06 -8.19
N GLY A 354 -15.82 -2.03 -8.82
CA GLY A 354 -14.40 -1.96 -9.19
C GLY A 354 -13.51 -1.90 -7.96
N ILE A 355 -12.26 -2.31 -8.12
CA ILE A 355 -11.27 -2.27 -7.04
C ILE A 355 -10.49 -0.96 -7.14
N ILE A 356 -10.61 -0.10 -6.13
CA ILE A 356 -9.75 1.07 -5.97
C ILE A 356 -8.86 0.85 -4.74
N ALA A 357 -7.63 1.37 -4.76
CA ALA A 357 -6.65 1.22 -3.70
C ALA A 357 -5.95 2.55 -3.43
N ILE A 358 -5.63 2.85 -2.16
CA ILE A 358 -4.92 4.08 -1.83
C ILE A 358 -3.55 4.10 -2.50
N GLY A 359 -3.34 5.12 -3.33
CA GLY A 359 -2.07 5.56 -3.84
C GLY A 359 -2.04 7.08 -3.77
N THR A 360 -0.92 7.69 -3.41
CA THR A 360 -0.88 9.14 -3.18
C THR A 360 -0.13 9.91 -4.26
N ASP A 361 0.79 9.26 -4.95
CA ASP A 361 1.78 9.88 -5.83
C ASP A 361 2.56 11.01 -5.11
N GLN A 362 2.75 10.82 -3.79
CA GLN A 362 3.43 11.74 -2.90
C GLN A 362 4.71 11.11 -2.33
N THR A 363 5.41 11.85 -1.48
CA THR A 363 6.72 11.46 -0.98
C THR A 363 6.76 11.25 0.54
N ILE A 364 5.64 11.42 1.25
CA ILE A 364 5.54 11.36 2.71
C ILE A 364 4.21 10.75 3.17
N GLY A 365 4.26 10.06 4.32
CA GLY A 365 3.13 9.29 4.87
C GLY A 365 1.82 10.04 5.14
N PRO A 366 1.81 11.29 5.64
CA PRO A 366 0.57 12.03 5.90
C PRO A 366 -0.37 12.18 4.71
N ALA A 367 0.14 12.07 3.48
CA ALA A 367 -0.67 12.15 2.26
C ALA A 367 -1.73 11.03 2.18
N VAL A 368 -1.45 9.85 2.76
CA VAL A 368 -2.40 8.72 2.80
C VAL A 368 -3.69 9.10 3.52
N HIS A 369 -3.58 9.81 4.63
CA HIS A 369 -4.77 10.27 5.36
C HIS A 369 -5.57 11.29 4.55
N ARG A 370 -4.88 12.18 3.80
CA ARG A 370 -5.59 13.12 2.92
C ARG A 370 -6.28 12.42 1.76
N GLU A 371 -5.66 11.40 1.19
CA GLU A 371 -6.26 10.57 0.14
C GLU A 371 -7.59 9.95 0.62
N MET A 372 -7.59 9.38 1.83
CA MET A 372 -8.80 8.81 2.45
C MET A 372 -9.88 9.88 2.70
N GLU A 373 -9.50 11.09 3.18
CA GLU A 373 -10.45 12.21 3.35
C GLU A 373 -11.11 12.60 2.03
N LEU A 374 -10.35 12.63 0.92
CA LEU A 374 -10.86 12.97 -0.40
C LEU A 374 -11.86 11.94 -0.91
N LEU A 375 -11.66 10.64 -0.60
CA LEU A 375 -12.62 9.58 -0.92
C LEU A 375 -13.88 9.67 -0.07
N GLN A 376 -13.77 9.93 1.23
CA GLN A 376 -14.93 10.10 2.10
C GLN A 376 -15.76 11.33 1.71
N ALA A 377 -15.11 12.42 1.28
CA ALA A 377 -15.76 13.65 0.87
C ALA A 377 -16.73 13.47 -0.32
N VAL A 378 -16.55 12.46 -1.17
CA VAL A 378 -17.46 12.13 -2.28
C VAL A 378 -18.44 11.01 -1.93
N GLY A 379 -18.56 10.66 -0.64
CA GLY A 379 -19.57 9.74 -0.14
C GLY A 379 -19.19 8.26 -0.15
N ILE A 380 -17.91 7.91 -0.33
CA ILE A 380 -17.45 6.54 -0.07
C ILE A 380 -17.43 6.33 1.45
N PRO A 381 -18.12 5.29 1.98
CA PRO A 381 -18.19 5.05 3.41
C PRO A 381 -16.81 4.80 4.03
N ALA A 382 -16.56 5.31 5.25
CA ALA A 382 -15.31 5.10 5.97
C ALA A 382 -14.97 3.60 6.15
N ALA A 383 -15.98 2.75 6.38
CA ALA A 383 -15.81 1.30 6.45
C ALA A 383 -15.23 0.70 5.16
N ASP A 384 -15.71 1.16 3.98
CA ASP A 384 -15.18 0.72 2.69
C ASP A 384 -13.75 1.25 2.48
N ILE A 385 -13.48 2.48 2.95
CA ILE A 385 -12.14 3.09 2.84
C ILE A 385 -11.11 2.30 3.65
N VAL A 386 -11.46 1.66 4.77
CA VAL A 386 -10.55 0.74 5.45
C VAL A 386 -10.09 -0.37 4.50
N THR A 387 -11.01 -1.02 3.79
CA THR A 387 -10.68 -2.07 2.80
C THR A 387 -9.86 -1.50 1.62
N ILE A 388 -10.20 -0.30 1.16
CA ILE A 388 -9.48 0.41 0.08
C ILE A 388 -8.04 0.70 0.49
N ALA A 389 -7.82 1.09 1.75
CA ALA A 389 -6.51 1.46 2.30
C ALA A 389 -5.66 0.26 2.76
N THR A 390 -6.20 -0.96 2.73
CA THR A 390 -5.55 -2.17 3.25
C THR A 390 -5.61 -3.32 2.24
N LEU A 391 -6.66 -4.15 2.25
CA LEU A 391 -6.77 -5.34 1.40
C LEU A 391 -6.74 -5.02 -0.10
N ASN A 392 -7.34 -3.91 -0.53
CA ASN A 392 -7.28 -3.53 -1.94
C ASN A 392 -5.87 -3.09 -2.35
N GLY A 393 -5.08 -2.50 -1.44
CA GLY A 393 -3.65 -2.26 -1.64
C GLY A 393 -2.90 -3.57 -1.88
N ALA A 394 -3.16 -4.59 -1.07
CA ALA A 394 -2.58 -5.91 -1.26
C ALA A 394 -3.01 -6.56 -2.60
N ARG A 395 -4.28 -6.40 -3.03
CA ARG A 395 -4.75 -6.83 -4.35
C ARG A 395 -4.04 -6.12 -5.49
N HIS A 396 -3.78 -4.82 -5.35
CA HIS A 396 -3.01 -4.06 -6.33
C HIS A 396 -1.59 -4.64 -6.50
N LEU A 397 -0.97 -5.02 -5.38
CA LEU A 397 0.36 -5.63 -5.36
C LEU A 397 0.35 -7.13 -5.72
N GLY A 398 -0.81 -7.79 -5.80
CA GLY A 398 -0.94 -9.25 -5.94
C GLY A 398 -0.47 -10.01 -4.70
N LYS A 399 -0.66 -9.42 -3.51
CA LYS A 399 -0.21 -9.93 -2.20
C LYS A 399 -1.36 -10.16 -1.21
N GLU A 400 -2.59 -10.17 -1.66
CA GLU A 400 -3.78 -10.30 -0.81
C GLU A 400 -3.88 -11.64 -0.05
N LYS A 401 -3.10 -12.64 -0.46
CA LYS A 401 -2.97 -13.91 0.27
C LYS A 401 -2.02 -13.81 1.47
N ASP A 402 -1.08 -12.87 1.43
CA ASP A 402 -0.03 -12.71 2.44
C ASP A 402 -0.27 -11.55 3.40
N MET A 403 -0.96 -10.47 2.98
CA MET A 403 -1.11 -9.24 3.75
C MET A 403 -2.41 -8.48 3.42
N GLY A 404 -2.65 -7.36 4.07
CA GLY A 404 -3.76 -6.44 3.80
C GLY A 404 -5.03 -6.73 4.59
N SER A 405 -5.09 -7.80 5.36
CA SER A 405 -6.20 -8.09 6.31
C SER A 405 -5.69 -8.86 7.53
N ILE A 406 -6.47 -8.82 8.63
CA ILE A 406 -6.14 -9.54 9.86
C ILE A 406 -6.79 -10.92 9.80
N GLU A 407 -6.05 -11.88 9.27
CA GLU A 407 -6.47 -13.28 9.09
C GLU A 407 -5.31 -14.22 9.43
N PRO A 408 -5.58 -15.41 10.01
CA PRO A 408 -4.53 -16.38 10.30
C PRO A 408 -3.68 -16.72 9.09
N GLY A 409 -2.36 -16.77 9.28
CA GLY A 409 -1.36 -17.05 8.26
C GLY A 409 -0.79 -15.80 7.57
N LYS A 410 -1.47 -14.66 7.63
CA LYS A 410 -0.98 -13.39 7.03
C LYS A 410 0.09 -12.71 7.88
N VAL A 411 0.86 -11.83 7.25
CA VAL A 411 1.85 -10.99 7.92
C VAL A 411 1.15 -10.11 8.96
N ALA A 412 1.73 -10.03 10.16
CA ALA A 412 1.18 -9.25 11.27
C ALA A 412 1.58 -7.77 11.12
N ASP A 413 0.99 -7.11 10.13
CA ASP A 413 1.06 -5.67 9.89
C ASP A 413 -0.24 -5.05 10.36
N MET A 414 -0.21 -4.31 11.47
CA MET A 414 -1.43 -3.85 12.15
C MET A 414 -1.25 -2.45 12.74
N VAL A 415 -2.36 -1.75 12.87
CA VAL A 415 -2.44 -0.47 13.57
C VAL A 415 -3.51 -0.56 14.64
N LEU A 416 -3.17 -0.20 15.88
CA LEU A 416 -4.14 -0.02 16.97
C LEU A 416 -4.51 1.47 17.07
N LEU A 417 -5.79 1.75 17.07
CA LEU A 417 -6.36 3.10 17.06
C LEU A 417 -7.13 3.39 18.35
N ASN A 418 -7.16 4.67 18.74
CA ASN A 418 -7.96 5.15 19.87
C ASN A 418 -9.43 5.46 19.52
N ALA A 419 -9.79 5.41 18.23
CA ALA A 419 -11.15 5.70 17.78
C ALA A 419 -11.56 4.82 16.60
N ASP A 420 -12.85 4.71 16.34
CA ASP A 420 -13.46 3.87 15.33
C ASP A 420 -13.14 4.32 13.90
N PRO A 421 -12.32 3.56 13.13
CA PRO A 421 -11.95 3.91 11.76
C PRO A 421 -13.12 3.78 10.77
N THR A 422 -14.17 3.04 11.11
CA THR A 422 -15.33 2.82 10.24
C THR A 422 -16.35 3.94 10.30
N ALA A 423 -16.31 4.76 11.36
CA ALA A 423 -17.19 5.91 11.53
C ALA A 423 -16.68 7.16 10.79
N ASP A 424 -15.39 7.42 10.83
CA ASP A 424 -14.71 8.56 10.17
C ASP A 424 -13.26 8.20 9.87
N VAL A 425 -12.81 8.47 8.64
CA VAL A 425 -11.41 8.23 8.23
C VAL A 425 -10.40 9.04 9.06
N ASN A 426 -10.80 10.19 9.62
CA ASN A 426 -9.95 10.98 10.52
C ASN A 426 -9.56 10.22 11.79
N ASN A 427 -10.35 9.22 12.19
CA ASN A 427 -10.03 8.36 13.33
C ASN A 427 -8.81 7.48 13.07
N MET A 428 -8.46 7.21 11.81
CA MET A 428 -7.23 6.49 11.44
C MET A 428 -5.95 7.29 11.74
N LYS A 429 -6.05 8.60 12.03
CA LYS A 429 -4.92 9.41 12.52
C LYS A 429 -4.68 9.23 14.02
N GLN A 430 -5.65 8.69 14.76
CA GLN A 430 -5.58 8.50 16.22
C GLN A 430 -4.84 7.20 16.56
N ILE A 431 -3.64 7.05 16.03
CA ILE A 431 -2.81 5.84 16.16
C ILE A 431 -2.32 5.71 17.62
N TYR A 432 -2.54 4.54 18.23
CA TYR A 432 -1.98 4.17 19.53
C TYR A 432 -0.62 3.49 19.39
N TRP A 433 -0.48 2.54 18.44
CA TRP A 433 0.77 1.95 17.99
C TRP A 433 0.66 1.38 16.58
N VAL A 434 1.82 1.19 15.97
CA VAL A 434 1.99 0.51 14.67
C VAL A 434 2.79 -0.76 14.89
N MET A 435 2.39 -1.84 14.22
CA MET A 435 3.10 -3.11 14.15
C MET A 435 3.44 -3.43 12.71
N LYS A 436 4.70 -3.82 12.48
CA LYS A 436 5.16 -4.35 11.20
C LYS A 436 5.81 -5.71 11.40
N SER A 437 5.39 -6.71 10.63
CA SER A 437 5.91 -8.09 10.73
C SER A 437 5.93 -8.61 12.18
N GLY A 438 4.87 -8.35 12.94
CA GLY A 438 4.72 -8.76 14.34
C GLY A 438 5.54 -7.95 15.35
N GLN A 439 6.30 -6.95 14.92
CA GLN A 439 7.11 -6.10 15.79
C GLN A 439 6.47 -4.73 15.98
N LEU A 440 6.28 -4.33 17.24
CA LEU A 440 5.84 -2.98 17.56
C LEU A 440 6.92 -1.97 17.15
N ILE A 441 6.52 -0.96 16.41
CA ILE A 441 7.42 0.11 15.99
C ILE A 441 7.71 1.03 17.18
N ASP A 442 8.98 1.17 17.49
CA ASP A 442 9.48 2.15 18.45
C ASP A 442 9.58 3.51 17.76
N GLU A 443 8.58 4.36 18.01
CA GLU A 443 8.48 5.66 17.34
C GLU A 443 9.62 6.61 17.70
N ASP A 444 10.23 6.47 18.89
CA ASP A 444 11.37 7.29 19.31
C ASP A 444 12.64 6.99 18.50
N LYS A 445 12.67 5.83 17.82
CA LYS A 445 13.77 5.43 16.91
C LYS A 445 13.53 5.80 15.45
N LEU A 446 12.37 6.31 15.10
CA LEU A 446 12.09 6.71 13.73
C LEU A 446 12.90 7.96 13.36
N PRO A 447 13.70 7.96 12.27
CA PRO A 447 14.48 9.11 11.83
C PRO A 447 13.60 10.16 11.14
N LEU A 448 12.59 10.68 11.85
CA LEU A 448 11.64 11.65 11.31
C LEU A 448 12.32 13.01 11.02
N ALA A 449 12.06 13.57 9.83
CA ALA A 449 12.66 14.82 9.39
C ALA A 449 12.33 16.02 10.31
N GLY A 450 11.11 16.07 10.86
CA GLY A 450 10.67 17.09 11.82
C GLY A 450 10.99 16.78 13.28
N GLY A 451 11.58 15.62 13.53
CA GLY A 451 11.85 15.09 14.87
C GLY A 451 10.62 14.48 15.56
N PRO A 452 10.82 13.68 16.61
CA PRO A 452 9.74 13.06 17.36
C PRO A 452 8.84 14.13 18.01
N ARG A 453 7.53 13.94 17.90
CA ARG A 453 6.54 14.86 18.46
C ARG A 453 5.63 14.18 19.49
N PRO A 454 5.18 14.91 20.54
CA PRO A 454 4.58 14.36 21.74
C PRO A 454 3.13 13.87 21.58
N LEU A 455 2.65 13.56 20.38
CA LEU A 455 1.25 13.20 20.12
C LEU A 455 0.77 11.93 20.82
N ARG A 456 1.67 11.11 21.35
CA ARG A 456 1.34 9.80 21.89
C ARG A 456 1.93 9.58 23.30
N ARG A 457 2.04 10.65 24.11
CA ARG A 457 2.66 10.59 25.46
C ARG A 457 1.88 9.78 26.51
N ASP A 458 0.66 9.39 26.27
CA ASP A 458 -0.18 8.65 27.25
C ASP A 458 0.08 7.12 27.26
N ARG A 459 1.26 6.67 26.79
CA ARG A 459 1.66 5.26 26.74
C ARG A 459 2.39 4.73 27.98
N ARG A 460 2.19 5.38 29.16
CA ARG A 460 2.76 4.87 30.42
C ARG A 460 1.72 4.16 31.24
#